data_ece8a382a2c6d04971079f8b67361ad8
#
_entry.id   ece8a382a2c6d04971079f8b67361ad8
#
_cell.length_a   1.000
_cell.length_b   1.000
_cell.length_c   1.000
_cell.angle_alpha   90.00
_cell.angle_beta   90.00
_cell.angle_gamma   90.00
#
_symmetry.space_group_name_H-M   'P 1'
#
loop_
_entity.id
_entity.type
_entity.pdbx_description
1 polymer ?
#
loop_
_entity_poly.entity_id
_entity_poly.type
_entity_poly.pdbx_seq_one_letter_code
_entity_poly.pdbx_strand_id
1 'polypeptide(L)'
;VNVPATNQTTSTSQKLDRPPNGNHALVPAGTGADVAPNVGYHRTWYGGFLATDNLAVKPNSTSEQSPREQPVSVRGIEGSMKKTFVIAVAATTLLSFQLAAQNPAQDARTVIDAAAAAMGASGLQSIQYSGTGSTNPTGQAFITGGPWPRYTVTKYTMLLNYTAPAMRQELVRIDDQKPPRGGGAGGYNPVTFQGSIRPIPGDIIQNQNTDGRTEVGALNIWLTPHGFLKGAVANAATAKTSTVRGKKTVSFTAFGKYTVTGTLSSQNLVERVETLMDVAFTGDTLFEGVYSEYKDFGGVKFPTHLVMRQGGYPTLELTVTSVQPNSPAASAVVANPPRGGGPGEGRGGAAAAGPAAGRTEPEKIANGIWFMTPGAEGSTLVEFNDYVVIVEAPGGDAQSLATIADAKRMFPNKPIKYVVNSHHHADHAAGMRAYVAEGIPIITHESHKKYYEEQIFKNPHTLNPDRLARAPRAPILETMKDKRVITDGNMTLELHVMRDQLHSEGLLMAYIPKEKLLIQADAYAPRPGAPPLPAPSPFTTNLVDNVARLKLDVARVLHVHSGINPYNDVLKAAGR
;
A
#
# COMPACT_ATOMS: atom_id res chain seq x y z
N VAL A 1 35.59 -53.05 2.37
CA VAL A 1 35.02 -54.37 2.38
C VAL A 1 33.66 -54.32 1.73
N ASN A 2 33.61 -54.87 0.51
CA ASN A 2 32.50 -55.49 -0.24
C ASN A 2 31.15 -54.74 -0.46
N VAL A 3 30.98 -54.39 -1.72
CA VAL A 3 29.70 -54.42 -2.49
C VAL A 3 29.35 -55.91 -2.83
N PRO A 4 28.08 -56.32 -3.02
CA PRO A 4 27.41 -56.31 -4.34
C PRO A 4 25.90 -55.92 -4.29
N ALA A 5 25.36 -55.29 -5.30
CA ALA A 5 24.91 -55.62 -6.67
C ALA A 5 23.43 -56.06 -6.77
N THR A 6 22.70 -55.29 -7.60
CA THR A 6 21.60 -55.63 -8.54
C THR A 6 20.29 -56.23 -8.05
N ASN A 7 19.17 -55.55 -8.42
CA ASN A 7 18.16 -56.18 -9.27
C ASN A 7 17.27 -55.17 -10.03
N GLN A 8 17.17 -55.41 -11.32
CA GLN A 8 16.21 -54.85 -12.28
C GLN A 8 14.84 -55.51 -12.12
N THR A 9 13.77 -54.81 -12.37
CA THR A 9 12.53 -55.38 -12.92
C THR A 9 11.80 -54.29 -13.74
N THR A 10 11.88 -54.44 -15.00
CA THR A 10 10.97 -54.52 -16.16
C THR A 10 9.65 -53.76 -16.09
N SER A 11 9.51 -52.94 -17.11
CA SER A 11 8.34 -52.26 -17.64
C SER A 11 7.15 -53.19 -18.01
N THR A 12 5.93 -52.69 -17.84
CA THR A 12 4.82 -53.10 -18.73
C THR A 12 3.96 -51.88 -19.02
N SER A 13 3.88 -51.55 -20.29
CA SER A 13 3.00 -50.60 -20.93
C SER A 13 1.58 -51.22 -21.04
N GLN A 14 0.55 -50.48 -20.65
CA GLN A 14 -0.81 -50.72 -21.12
C GLN A 14 -1.35 -49.50 -21.86
N LYS A 15 -1.57 -49.71 -23.17
CA LYS A 15 -2.44 -48.92 -24.04
C LYS A 15 -3.87 -49.11 -23.59
N LEU A 16 -4.65 -48.06 -23.54
CA LEU A 16 -6.12 -48.16 -23.62
C LEU A 16 -6.65 -47.14 -24.64
N ASP A 17 -7.53 -47.69 -25.47
CA ASP A 17 -8.08 -47.19 -26.71
C ASP A 17 -9.05 -46.00 -26.52
N ARG A 18 -9.13 -45.19 -27.60
CA ARG A 18 -10.25 -44.25 -27.86
C ARG A 18 -11.42 -44.99 -28.45
N PRO A 19 -12.66 -44.49 -28.27
CA PRO A 19 -13.67 -44.55 -29.31
C PRO A 19 -14.24 -43.14 -29.67
N PRO A 20 -15.07 -43.07 -30.75
CA PRO A 20 -14.99 -42.00 -31.74
C PRO A 20 -16.17 -40.99 -31.73
N ASN A 21 -15.98 -39.93 -32.52
CA ASN A 21 -16.90 -38.93 -33.05
C ASN A 21 -18.42 -39.14 -32.94
N GLY A 22 -19.12 -38.05 -32.56
CA GLY A 22 -20.56 -37.87 -32.83
C GLY A 22 -20.85 -36.38 -33.11
N ASN A 23 -21.29 -36.12 -34.34
CA ASN A 23 -21.71 -34.85 -34.92
C ASN A 23 -23.09 -34.36 -34.41
N HIS A 24 -23.35 -33.09 -34.77
CA HIS A 24 -24.64 -32.35 -34.89
C HIS A 24 -24.89 -31.33 -33.78
N ALA A 25 -25.34 -30.09 -34.00
CA ALA A 25 -25.97 -29.44 -35.14
C ALA A 25 -25.89 -27.91 -35.00
N LEU A 26 -25.86 -27.23 -36.12
CA LEU A 26 -26.06 -25.79 -36.29
C LEU A 26 -27.52 -25.40 -36.07
N VAL A 27 -27.81 -24.26 -35.43
CA VAL A 27 -29.07 -23.50 -35.55
C VAL A 27 -28.76 -22.00 -35.49
N PRO A 28 -29.50 -21.13 -36.22
CA PRO A 28 -28.97 -19.90 -36.81
C PRO A 28 -29.27 -18.60 -36.06
N ALA A 29 -28.68 -17.54 -36.60
CA ALA A 29 -28.78 -16.13 -36.21
C ALA A 29 -30.22 -15.59 -36.14
N GLY A 30 -30.50 -14.81 -35.10
CA GLY A 30 -31.65 -13.92 -34.99
C GLY A 30 -31.17 -12.49 -34.78
N THR A 31 -31.48 -11.65 -35.73
CA THR A 31 -31.31 -10.20 -35.77
C THR A 31 -32.27 -9.53 -34.78
N GLY A 32 -31.76 -8.56 -34.00
CA GLY A 32 -32.60 -7.68 -33.20
C GLY A 32 -31.78 -6.47 -32.79
N ALA A 33 -31.93 -5.36 -33.49
CA ALA A 33 -31.48 -4.06 -33.10
C ALA A 33 -32.39 -3.52 -32.00
N ASP A 34 -31.81 -2.98 -30.90
CA ASP A 34 -32.49 -1.98 -30.09
C ASP A 34 -31.49 -1.10 -29.34
N VAL A 35 -31.58 0.13 -29.69
CA VAL A 35 -31.40 1.44 -29.07
C VAL A 35 -30.83 1.47 -27.66
N ALA A 36 -29.64 2.07 -27.54
CA ALA A 36 -29.04 2.51 -26.30
C ALA A 36 -29.72 3.81 -25.78
N PRO A 37 -29.98 3.96 -24.49
CA PRO A 37 -30.21 5.26 -23.91
C PRO A 37 -28.88 5.88 -23.45
N ASN A 38 -28.66 7.07 -23.94
CA ASN A 38 -27.62 8.01 -23.60
C ASN A 38 -27.79 8.45 -22.11
N VAL A 39 -26.91 7.99 -21.21
CA VAL A 39 -26.87 8.47 -19.83
C VAL A 39 -25.65 9.38 -19.69
N GLY A 40 -25.94 10.67 -19.66
CA GLY A 40 -24.97 11.71 -19.39
C GLY A 40 -24.39 11.58 -17.97
N TYR A 41 -23.08 11.43 -17.88
CA TYR A 41 -22.35 11.52 -16.62
C TYR A 41 -22.22 12.98 -16.20
N HIS A 42 -23.04 13.41 -15.25
CA HIS A 42 -22.78 14.61 -14.48
C HIS A 42 -21.52 14.40 -13.61
N ARG A 43 -20.48 15.16 -13.93
CA ARG A 43 -19.31 15.34 -13.04
C ARG A 43 -19.74 16.15 -11.83
N THR A 44 -19.92 15.51 -10.69
CA THR A 44 -19.89 16.16 -9.38
C THR A 44 -18.53 15.97 -8.75
N TRP A 45 -17.77 17.05 -8.72
CA TRP A 45 -16.52 17.18 -7.99
C TRP A 45 -16.86 17.26 -6.49
N TYR A 46 -16.51 16.27 -5.71
CA TYR A 46 -16.36 16.41 -4.27
C TYR A 46 -14.91 16.75 -3.95
N GLY A 47 -14.57 18.03 -4.06
CA GLY A 47 -13.39 18.62 -3.45
C GLY A 47 -13.77 19.18 -2.10
N GLY A 48 -13.44 18.48 -1.04
CA GLY A 48 -13.58 18.94 0.33
C GLY A 48 -12.21 19.03 0.99
N PHE A 49 -11.40 20.01 0.61
CA PHE A 49 -10.25 20.44 1.40
C PHE A 49 -10.72 21.50 2.41
N LEU A 50 -10.52 21.24 3.68
CA LEU A 50 -10.61 22.25 4.72
C LEU A 50 -9.41 23.19 4.56
N ALA A 51 -9.63 24.33 3.94
CA ALA A 51 -8.75 25.47 4.04
C ALA A 51 -9.07 26.19 5.36
N THR A 52 -8.10 26.26 6.25
CA THR A 52 -8.12 27.20 7.36
C THR A 52 -7.63 28.53 6.80
N ASP A 53 -8.56 29.48 6.64
CA ASP A 53 -8.24 30.87 6.33
C ASP A 53 -7.48 31.50 7.49
N ASN A 54 -6.19 31.72 7.31
CA ASN A 54 -5.42 32.69 8.07
C ASN A 54 -5.43 34.01 7.30
N LEU A 55 -6.33 34.89 7.68
CA LEU A 55 -6.32 36.30 7.27
C LEU A 55 -5.07 37.00 7.83
N ALA A 56 -4.10 37.22 6.97
CA ALA A 56 -2.98 38.11 7.24
C ALA A 56 -3.43 39.57 7.07
N VAL A 57 -3.58 40.27 8.18
CA VAL A 57 -3.75 41.73 8.21
C VAL A 57 -2.39 42.37 8.01
N LYS A 58 -2.23 43.15 6.95
CA LYS A 58 -1.07 44.04 6.76
C LYS A 58 -1.13 45.18 7.75
N PRO A 59 -0.03 45.62 8.35
CA PRO A 59 0.01 46.84 9.13
C PRO A 59 0.22 48.05 8.24
N ASN A 60 -0.71 48.99 8.28
CA ASN A 60 -0.49 50.37 7.80
C ASN A 60 0.14 51.18 8.92
N SER A 61 1.26 51.78 8.60
CA SER A 61 1.98 52.78 9.40
C SER A 61 1.30 54.14 9.30
N THR A 62 0.84 54.71 10.43
CA THR A 62 0.86 56.16 10.66
C THR A 62 1.04 56.44 12.15
N SER A 63 2.03 57.24 12.40
CA SER A 63 2.42 57.84 13.66
C SER A 63 1.36 58.83 14.19
N GLU A 64 1.01 58.79 15.47
CA GLU A 64 0.79 60.02 16.22
C GLU A 64 0.89 59.80 17.73
N GLN A 65 1.28 60.87 18.40
CA GLN A 65 1.85 60.97 19.72
C GLN A 65 0.88 60.86 20.89
N SER A 66 1.46 60.50 22.00
CA SER A 66 1.01 60.52 23.41
C SER A 66 0.21 61.74 23.84
N PRO A 67 -0.62 61.70 24.95
CA PRO A 67 0.05 62.02 26.22
C PRO A 67 -0.31 61.11 27.42
N ARG A 68 0.62 61.20 28.36
CA ARG A 68 0.58 60.66 29.71
C ARG A 68 -0.53 61.31 30.56
N GLU A 69 -1.22 60.51 31.40
CA GLU A 69 -1.74 61.03 32.67
C GLU A 69 -1.54 60.03 33.83
N GLN A 70 -1.23 60.58 34.96
CA GLN A 70 -0.78 59.94 36.19
C GLN A 70 -1.96 59.56 37.13
N PRO A 71 -1.70 58.82 38.21
CA PRO A 71 -2.73 58.22 39.05
C PRO A 71 -3.27 59.20 40.12
N VAL A 72 -4.57 59.09 40.36
CA VAL A 72 -5.21 59.80 41.51
C VAL A 72 -5.50 58.80 42.62
N SER A 73 -4.86 59.08 43.76
CA SER A 73 -5.11 58.50 45.07
C SER A 73 -6.32 59.16 45.72
N VAL A 74 -7.26 58.38 46.26
CA VAL A 74 -8.20 58.90 47.26
C VAL A 74 -8.27 57.94 48.45
N ARG A 75 -7.94 58.55 49.59
CA ARG A 75 -7.99 58.02 50.95
C ARG A 75 -9.46 57.85 51.46
N GLY A 76 -9.57 56.92 52.34
CA GLY A 76 -10.60 56.41 53.17
C GLY A 76 -11.57 57.33 53.88
N ILE A 77 -12.63 56.67 54.37
CA ILE A 77 -13.33 57.08 55.61
C ILE A 77 -13.73 55.77 56.32
N GLU A 78 -13.27 55.69 57.57
CA GLU A 78 -13.72 54.74 58.58
C GLU A 78 -15.11 55.15 59.10
N GLY A 79 -15.95 54.16 59.37
CA GLY A 79 -17.24 54.34 60.07
C GLY A 79 -17.65 53.08 60.79
N SER A 80 -17.28 53.01 62.06
CA SER A 80 -17.72 52.00 63.02
C SER A 80 -19.20 52.15 63.39
N MET A 81 -19.98 51.06 63.44
CA MET A 81 -20.97 50.87 64.54
C MET A 81 -21.35 49.38 64.71
N LYS A 82 -21.44 49.06 65.97
CA LYS A 82 -21.60 47.76 66.61
C LYS A 82 -23.07 47.24 66.59
N LYS A 83 -23.21 45.91 66.74
CA LYS A 83 -24.23 45.10 67.40
C LYS A 83 -25.50 44.80 66.55
N THR A 84 -25.88 43.56 66.34
CA THR A 84 -26.60 42.68 67.29
C THR A 84 -26.71 41.27 66.74
N PHE A 85 -26.50 40.30 67.59
CA PHE A 85 -26.67 38.85 67.39
C PHE A 85 -28.17 38.52 67.14
N VAL A 86 -28.43 37.73 66.04
CA VAL A 86 -29.58 36.78 66.00
C VAL A 86 -29.05 35.49 65.36
N ILE A 87 -28.98 34.43 66.18
CA ILE A 87 -28.76 33.07 65.77
C ILE A 87 -30.04 32.53 65.13
N ALA A 88 -30.02 32.32 63.81
CA ALA A 88 -31.01 31.47 63.14
C ALA A 88 -30.22 30.23 62.63
N VAL A 89 -30.40 29.13 63.34
CA VAL A 89 -29.93 27.81 62.88
C VAL A 89 -30.85 27.40 61.72
N ALA A 90 -30.45 27.66 60.52
CA ALA A 90 -31.00 27.03 59.34
C ALA A 90 -30.10 25.84 58.99
N ALA A 91 -30.58 24.64 59.27
CA ALA A 91 -30.00 23.41 58.79
C ALA A 91 -30.16 23.35 57.24
N THR A 92 -29.23 23.92 56.52
CA THR A 92 -29.06 23.69 55.09
C THR A 92 -28.35 22.36 54.93
N THR A 93 -29.08 21.31 54.62
CA THR A 93 -28.57 20.08 54.01
C THR A 93 -27.83 20.45 52.75
N LEU A 94 -26.51 20.54 52.84
CA LEU A 94 -25.60 20.53 51.73
C LEU A 94 -25.73 19.15 51.05
N LEU A 95 -26.62 19.04 50.05
CA LEU A 95 -26.51 18.01 49.03
C LEU A 95 -25.24 18.32 48.28
N SER A 96 -24.15 17.73 48.73
CA SER A 96 -22.91 17.61 47.95
C SER A 96 -23.24 16.77 46.71
N PHE A 97 -23.59 17.42 45.61
CA PHE A 97 -23.42 16.83 44.29
C PHE A 97 -21.93 16.63 44.13
N GLN A 98 -21.43 15.48 44.60
CA GLN A 98 -20.19 14.95 44.08
C GLN A 98 -20.44 14.63 42.61
N LEU A 99 -20.13 15.58 41.71
CA LEU A 99 -19.75 15.23 40.35
C LEU A 99 -18.50 14.33 40.52
N ALA A 100 -18.73 13.03 40.64
CA ALA A 100 -17.68 12.06 40.46
C ALA A 100 -17.11 12.33 39.05
N ALA A 101 -15.95 12.94 39.00
CA ALA A 101 -15.20 12.99 37.75
C ALA A 101 -14.99 11.53 37.32
N GLN A 102 -15.81 11.07 36.38
CA GLN A 102 -15.72 9.71 35.86
C GLN A 102 -14.31 9.53 35.36
N ASN A 103 -13.64 8.51 35.84
CA ASN A 103 -12.31 8.16 35.38
C ASN A 103 -12.42 7.81 33.87
N PRO A 104 -11.78 8.58 32.96
CA PRO A 104 -11.95 8.38 31.51
C PRO A 104 -11.67 6.94 31.05
N ALA A 105 -10.81 6.22 31.74
CA ALA A 105 -10.51 4.81 31.46
C ALA A 105 -11.67 3.89 31.88
N GLN A 106 -12.37 4.19 32.97
CA GLN A 106 -13.54 3.41 33.42
C GLN A 106 -14.75 3.66 32.50
N ASP A 107 -14.91 4.89 31.99
CA ASP A 107 -15.91 5.22 31.00
C ASP A 107 -15.64 4.51 29.66
N ALA A 108 -14.40 4.48 29.20
CA ALA A 108 -13.99 3.74 28.02
C ALA A 108 -14.26 2.24 28.14
N ARG A 109 -13.99 1.64 29.29
CA ARG A 109 -14.26 0.23 29.55
C ARG A 109 -15.74 -0.10 29.44
N THR A 110 -16.60 0.72 30.02
CA THR A 110 -18.06 0.55 29.94
C THR A 110 -18.55 0.59 28.49
N VAL A 111 -18.03 1.52 27.67
CA VAL A 111 -18.39 1.62 26.26
C VAL A 111 -17.90 0.42 25.45
N ILE A 112 -16.68 -0.04 25.70
CA ILE A 112 -16.10 -1.23 25.03
C ILE A 112 -16.92 -2.47 25.39
N ASP A 113 -17.27 -2.67 26.65
CA ASP A 113 -18.05 -3.82 27.11
C ASP A 113 -19.47 -3.82 26.51
N ALA A 114 -20.11 -2.62 26.42
CA ALA A 114 -21.40 -2.47 25.75
C ALA A 114 -21.32 -2.81 24.24
N ALA A 115 -20.26 -2.39 23.55
CA ALA A 115 -20.05 -2.72 22.15
C ALA A 115 -19.74 -4.22 21.97
N ALA A 116 -18.94 -4.80 22.85
CA ALA A 116 -18.64 -6.22 22.83
C ALA A 116 -19.88 -7.09 23.05
N ALA A 117 -20.77 -6.68 23.97
CA ALA A 117 -22.04 -7.34 24.18
C ALA A 117 -22.96 -7.20 22.98
N ALA A 118 -23.09 -5.99 22.42
CA ALA A 118 -23.95 -5.72 21.26
C ALA A 118 -23.51 -6.52 20.01
N MET A 119 -22.22 -6.78 19.85
CA MET A 119 -21.65 -7.50 18.72
C MET A 119 -21.40 -9.00 18.97
N GLY A 120 -21.69 -9.52 20.17
CA GLY A 120 -21.42 -10.91 20.52
C GLY A 120 -19.91 -11.25 20.56
N ALA A 121 -19.07 -10.25 20.89
CA ALA A 121 -17.61 -10.38 20.81
C ALA A 121 -17.00 -11.12 22.03
N SER A 122 -17.71 -11.26 23.16
CA SER A 122 -17.15 -11.78 24.41
C SER A 122 -16.66 -13.21 24.31
N GLY A 123 -17.41 -14.11 23.66
CA GLY A 123 -17.07 -15.52 23.43
C GLY A 123 -16.35 -15.80 22.11
N LEU A 124 -16.06 -14.75 21.31
CA LEU A 124 -15.49 -14.91 19.99
C LEU A 124 -13.97 -15.10 20.07
N GLN A 125 -13.47 -16.28 19.73
CA GLN A 125 -12.05 -16.62 19.70
C GLN A 125 -11.47 -16.55 18.30
N SER A 126 -12.29 -16.82 17.27
CA SER A 126 -11.91 -16.76 15.87
C SER A 126 -13.13 -16.46 15.01
N ILE A 127 -12.90 -16.03 13.76
CA ILE A 127 -13.99 -15.82 12.80
C ILE A 127 -13.50 -16.11 11.39
N GLN A 128 -14.37 -16.76 10.63
CA GLN A 128 -14.21 -16.90 9.18
C GLN A 128 -15.35 -16.17 8.50
N TYR A 129 -15.05 -15.40 7.44
CA TYR A 129 -16.07 -14.84 6.58
C TYR A 129 -15.67 -14.93 5.12
N SER A 130 -16.66 -15.06 4.26
CA SER A 130 -16.46 -15.17 2.81
C SER A 130 -17.42 -14.25 2.06
N GLY A 131 -17.03 -13.87 0.85
CA GLY A 131 -17.82 -12.96 0.03
C GLY A 131 -17.25 -12.72 -1.35
N THR A 132 -17.77 -11.70 -2.00
CA THR A 132 -17.36 -11.22 -3.33
C THR A 132 -17.26 -9.69 -3.30
N GLY A 133 -16.54 -9.11 -4.26
CA GLY A 133 -16.38 -7.65 -4.27
C GLY A 133 -15.30 -7.17 -5.21
N SER A 134 -14.46 -6.26 -4.74
CA SER A 134 -13.32 -5.77 -5.51
C SER A 134 -12.10 -5.48 -4.64
N THR A 135 -10.92 -5.56 -5.25
CA THR A 135 -9.65 -5.09 -4.68
C THR A 135 -9.00 -4.08 -5.60
N ASN A 136 -8.19 -3.22 -5.01
CA ASN A 136 -7.40 -2.23 -5.73
C ASN A 136 -5.93 -2.38 -5.31
N PRO A 137 -5.02 -2.80 -6.23
CA PRO A 137 -3.59 -2.88 -5.93
C PRO A 137 -3.05 -1.53 -5.48
N THR A 138 -2.50 -1.52 -4.27
CA THR A 138 -2.04 -0.31 -3.60
C THR A 138 -0.93 0.39 -4.38
N GLY A 139 -1.10 1.68 -4.65
CA GLY A 139 -0.07 2.50 -5.29
C GLY A 139 0.11 2.27 -6.79
N GLN A 140 -0.72 1.43 -7.43
CA GLN A 140 -0.58 1.03 -8.85
C GLN A 140 -1.45 1.87 -9.80
N ALA A 141 -1.62 3.17 -9.51
CA ALA A 141 -2.38 4.07 -10.36
C ALA A 141 -1.71 4.30 -11.73
N PHE A 142 -2.51 4.43 -12.79
CA PHE A 142 -1.97 4.80 -14.11
C PHE A 142 -1.40 6.23 -14.13
N ILE A 143 -2.06 7.18 -13.46
CA ILE A 143 -1.60 8.56 -13.30
C ILE A 143 -1.28 8.84 -11.83
N THR A 144 -0.31 9.70 -11.58
CA THR A 144 0.06 10.12 -10.22
C THR A 144 -1.13 10.69 -9.45
N GLY A 145 -1.37 10.18 -8.23
CA GLY A 145 -2.51 10.60 -7.41
C GLY A 145 -3.89 10.20 -7.97
N GLY A 146 -3.92 9.40 -9.03
CA GLY A 146 -5.14 8.85 -9.62
C GLY A 146 -5.70 7.64 -8.85
N PRO A 147 -6.88 7.15 -9.26
CA PRO A 147 -7.46 5.96 -8.69
C PRO A 147 -6.61 4.73 -9.00
N TRP A 148 -6.53 3.83 -8.04
CA TRP A 148 -5.89 2.53 -8.25
C TRP A 148 -6.76 1.62 -9.11
N PRO A 149 -6.17 0.76 -9.96
CA PRO A 149 -6.93 -0.16 -10.82
C PRO A 149 -7.85 -1.04 -9.95
N ARG A 150 -9.07 -1.25 -10.42
CA ARG A 150 -10.07 -2.03 -9.71
C ARG A 150 -10.15 -3.44 -10.31
N TYR A 151 -9.95 -4.45 -9.49
CA TYR A 151 -10.07 -5.86 -9.85
C TYR A 151 -11.30 -6.48 -9.19
N THR A 152 -12.09 -7.20 -9.96
CA THR A 152 -13.25 -7.93 -9.45
C THR A 152 -12.81 -9.15 -8.65
N VAL A 153 -13.29 -9.27 -7.40
CA VAL A 153 -13.06 -10.42 -6.53
C VAL A 153 -14.24 -11.37 -6.62
N THR A 154 -14.01 -12.52 -7.24
CA THR A 154 -15.03 -13.55 -7.46
C THR A 154 -15.14 -14.52 -6.28
N LYS A 155 -14.09 -14.63 -5.48
CA LYS A 155 -14.05 -15.44 -4.26
C LYS A 155 -13.14 -14.77 -3.24
N TYR A 156 -13.62 -14.63 -2.01
CA TYR A 156 -12.87 -14.10 -0.89
C TYR A 156 -13.13 -14.93 0.36
N THR A 157 -12.10 -15.23 1.10
CA THR A 157 -12.21 -15.82 2.44
C THR A 157 -11.18 -15.16 3.35
N MET A 158 -11.64 -14.69 4.50
CA MET A 158 -10.79 -14.22 5.59
C MET A 158 -10.95 -15.14 6.79
N LEU A 159 -9.84 -15.54 7.35
CA LEU A 159 -9.74 -16.32 8.58
C LEU A 159 -8.97 -15.51 9.61
N LEU A 160 -9.57 -15.26 10.75
CA LEU A 160 -9.00 -14.49 11.86
C LEU A 160 -8.97 -15.34 13.12
N ASN A 161 -7.79 -15.49 13.72
CA ASN A 161 -7.60 -16.08 15.04
C ASN A 161 -7.26 -14.97 16.03
N TYR A 162 -8.13 -14.73 17.00
CA TYR A 162 -7.93 -13.72 18.03
C TYR A 162 -7.18 -14.26 19.26
N THR A 163 -7.18 -15.59 19.47
CA THR A 163 -6.50 -16.24 20.60
C THR A 163 -5.00 -16.38 20.37
N ALA A 164 -4.62 -16.83 19.16
CA ALA A 164 -3.25 -16.78 18.67
C ALA A 164 -3.21 -15.76 17.52
N PRO A 165 -3.00 -14.46 17.81
CA PRO A 165 -3.28 -13.39 16.85
C PRO A 165 -2.64 -13.62 15.51
N ALA A 166 -3.45 -13.99 14.52
CA ALA A 166 -3.05 -14.23 13.15
C ALA A 166 -4.26 -14.07 12.22
N MET A 167 -4.02 -13.69 10.99
CA MET A 167 -5.06 -13.71 9.96
C MET A 167 -4.53 -14.29 8.66
N ARG A 168 -5.43 -14.89 7.89
CA ARG A 168 -5.15 -15.41 6.56
C ARG A 168 -6.23 -14.95 5.60
N GLN A 169 -5.80 -14.27 4.55
CA GLN A 169 -6.64 -13.83 3.44
C GLN A 169 -6.44 -14.76 2.26
N GLU A 170 -7.53 -15.20 1.66
CA GLU A 170 -7.55 -16.04 0.47
C GLU A 170 -8.51 -15.41 -0.54
N LEU A 171 -8.06 -15.15 -1.77
CA LEU A 171 -8.90 -14.55 -2.79
C LEU A 171 -8.57 -14.97 -4.22
N VAL A 172 -9.59 -14.92 -5.06
CA VAL A 172 -9.51 -14.99 -6.52
C VAL A 172 -9.98 -13.66 -7.08
N ARG A 173 -9.15 -13.02 -7.89
CA ARG A 173 -9.49 -11.75 -8.51
C ARG A 173 -9.29 -11.77 -10.02
N ILE A 174 -10.03 -10.91 -10.71
CA ILE A 174 -10.02 -10.76 -12.16
C ILE A 174 -9.81 -9.28 -12.47
N ASP A 175 -8.89 -8.96 -13.36
CA ASP A 175 -8.83 -7.64 -13.98
C ASP A 175 -9.75 -7.65 -15.20
N ASP A 176 -10.90 -7.00 -15.08
CA ASP A 176 -11.92 -6.89 -16.11
C ASP A 176 -11.92 -5.55 -16.85
N GLN A 177 -10.93 -4.70 -16.61
CA GLN A 177 -10.75 -3.44 -17.32
C GLN A 177 -10.34 -3.67 -18.78
N LYS A 178 -10.94 -2.91 -19.70
CA LYS A 178 -10.66 -3.00 -21.15
C LYS A 178 -10.49 -1.60 -21.76
N PRO A 179 -9.27 -1.19 -22.10
CA PRO A 179 -7.99 -1.83 -21.83
C PRO A 179 -7.61 -1.77 -20.35
N PRO A 180 -6.72 -2.67 -19.86
CA PRO A 180 -6.17 -2.56 -18.52
C PRO A 180 -5.38 -1.26 -18.38
N ARG A 181 -5.46 -0.60 -17.21
CA ARG A 181 -4.69 0.60 -16.90
C ARG A 181 -4.19 0.56 -15.47
N GLY A 182 -2.90 0.83 -15.31
CA GLY A 182 -2.20 0.60 -14.05
C GLY A 182 -1.97 -0.90 -13.79
N GLY A 183 -1.33 -1.23 -12.66
CA GLY A 183 -0.89 -2.59 -12.39
C GLY A 183 0.22 -3.05 -13.33
N GLY A 184 0.84 -4.21 -13.06
CA GLY A 184 2.02 -4.65 -13.79
C GLY A 184 1.76 -5.75 -14.83
N ALA A 185 2.66 -5.87 -15.80
CA ALA A 185 2.63 -6.92 -16.83
C ALA A 185 2.70 -8.33 -16.25
N GLY A 186 3.34 -8.52 -15.10
CA GLY A 186 3.44 -9.80 -14.41
C GLY A 186 2.11 -10.36 -13.92
N GLY A 187 1.11 -9.50 -13.74
CA GLY A 187 -0.24 -9.86 -13.34
C GLY A 187 -1.22 -10.11 -14.48
N TYR A 188 -0.86 -9.76 -15.70
CA TYR A 188 -1.75 -9.85 -16.84
C TYR A 188 -1.94 -11.29 -17.33
N ASN A 189 -3.18 -11.78 -17.33
CA ASN A 189 -3.58 -13.01 -18.00
C ASN A 189 -4.80 -12.74 -18.89
N PRO A 190 -4.65 -12.73 -20.23
CA PRO A 190 -5.71 -12.33 -21.15
C PRO A 190 -6.93 -13.26 -21.18
N VAL A 191 -6.81 -14.48 -20.69
CA VAL A 191 -7.92 -15.45 -20.66
C VAL A 191 -8.68 -15.40 -19.34
N THR A 192 -7.97 -15.30 -18.23
CA THR A 192 -8.58 -15.34 -16.90
C THR A 192 -8.42 -14.02 -16.16
N PHE A 193 -7.52 -13.15 -16.58
CA PHE A 193 -7.18 -11.89 -15.93
C PHE A 193 -7.01 -12.02 -14.41
N GLN A 194 -6.56 -13.16 -13.98
CA GLN A 194 -6.40 -13.45 -12.58
C GLN A 194 -5.03 -12.96 -12.17
N GLY A 195 -4.94 -11.70 -11.78
CA GLY A 195 -3.83 -11.04 -11.14
C GLY A 195 -2.43 -11.67 -11.26
N SER A 196 -1.46 -11.26 -10.51
CA SER A 196 -0.10 -11.83 -10.45
C SER A 196 -0.03 -13.32 -10.05
N ILE A 197 -1.17 -13.97 -9.89
CA ILE A 197 -1.25 -15.29 -9.28
C ILE A 197 -1.79 -16.27 -10.31
N ARG A 198 -1.05 -17.37 -10.50
CA ARG A 198 -1.40 -18.44 -11.42
C ARG A 198 -2.72 -19.07 -11.00
N PRO A 199 -3.77 -19.05 -11.84
CA PRO A 199 -4.91 -19.89 -11.56
C PRO A 199 -4.53 -21.33 -11.88
N ILE A 200 -4.50 -22.15 -10.87
CA ILE A 200 -4.74 -23.56 -11.05
C ILE A 200 -6.25 -23.72 -10.86
N PRO A 201 -6.98 -24.36 -11.79
CA PRO A 201 -8.42 -24.53 -11.65
C PRO A 201 -8.77 -25.12 -10.28
N GLY A 202 -9.61 -24.41 -9.50
CA GLY A 202 -10.02 -24.82 -8.16
C GLY A 202 -9.16 -24.33 -7.01
N ASP A 203 -8.00 -23.68 -7.28
CA ASP A 203 -7.10 -23.25 -6.23
C ASP A 203 -7.31 -21.80 -5.79
N ILE A 204 -6.99 -21.56 -4.53
CA ILE A 204 -6.92 -20.23 -3.92
C ILE A 204 -5.69 -19.52 -4.46
N ILE A 205 -5.91 -18.41 -5.11
CA ILE A 205 -4.86 -17.74 -5.87
C ILE A 205 -3.99 -16.85 -5.00
N GLN A 206 -4.54 -16.24 -3.97
CA GLN A 206 -3.75 -15.45 -3.03
C GLN A 206 -3.96 -15.95 -1.62
N ASN A 207 -2.85 -16.26 -0.97
CA ASN A 207 -2.81 -16.72 0.40
C ASN A 207 -1.86 -15.81 1.17
N GLN A 208 -2.43 -14.86 1.90
CA GLN A 208 -1.65 -13.91 2.68
C GLN A 208 -1.86 -14.16 4.17
N ASN A 209 -0.80 -14.62 4.85
CA ASN A 209 -0.78 -14.77 6.30
C ASN A 209 -0.19 -13.52 6.96
N THR A 210 -0.81 -13.08 8.04
CA THR A 210 -0.37 -11.96 8.84
C THR A 210 -0.11 -12.41 10.26
N ASP A 211 1.08 -12.13 10.79
CA ASP A 211 1.44 -12.39 12.17
C ASP A 211 0.98 -11.23 13.07
N GLY A 212 -0.08 -11.46 13.83
CA GLY A 212 -0.63 -10.46 14.75
C GLY A 212 0.23 -10.13 15.95
N ARG A 213 1.38 -10.78 16.12
CA ARG A 213 2.38 -10.45 17.15
C ARG A 213 3.29 -9.31 16.73
N THR A 214 3.36 -8.99 15.43
CA THR A 214 4.05 -7.81 14.94
C THR A 214 3.17 -6.56 15.07
N GLU A 215 3.77 -5.37 15.17
CA GLU A 215 3.01 -4.12 15.25
C GLU A 215 2.03 -3.96 14.09
N VAL A 216 2.52 -4.10 12.86
CA VAL A 216 1.70 -3.97 11.64
C VAL A 216 0.63 -5.06 11.57
N GLY A 217 0.96 -6.29 11.95
CA GLY A 217 0.00 -7.40 11.95
C GLY A 217 -1.11 -7.20 12.98
N ALA A 218 -0.78 -6.73 14.17
CA ALA A 218 -1.77 -6.39 15.20
C ALA A 218 -2.71 -5.27 14.72
N LEU A 219 -2.15 -4.19 14.15
CA LEU A 219 -2.94 -3.08 13.59
C LEU A 219 -3.89 -3.56 12.49
N ASN A 220 -3.44 -4.44 11.58
CA ASN A 220 -4.30 -5.00 10.55
C ASN A 220 -5.45 -5.84 11.13
N ILE A 221 -5.21 -6.62 12.18
CA ILE A 221 -6.27 -7.36 12.89
C ILE A 221 -7.24 -6.38 13.58
N TRP A 222 -6.71 -5.34 14.25
CA TRP A 222 -7.52 -4.36 14.96
C TRP A 222 -8.29 -3.41 14.04
N LEU A 223 -7.89 -3.29 12.78
CA LEU A 223 -8.71 -2.62 11.77
C LEU A 223 -10.00 -3.39 11.43
N THR A 224 -10.18 -4.64 11.87
CA THR A 224 -11.44 -5.38 11.70
C THR A 224 -12.42 -5.06 12.85
N PRO A 225 -13.77 -5.19 12.67
CA PRO A 225 -14.73 -4.71 13.65
C PRO A 225 -14.60 -5.40 15.02
N HIS A 226 -14.48 -6.72 15.07
CA HIS A 226 -14.27 -7.46 16.33
C HIS A 226 -12.83 -7.36 16.82
N GLY A 227 -11.87 -7.32 15.88
CA GLY A 227 -10.46 -7.09 16.22
C GLY A 227 -10.23 -5.76 16.93
N PHE A 228 -10.94 -4.70 16.54
CA PHE A 228 -10.91 -3.41 17.23
C PHE A 228 -11.28 -3.55 18.72
N LEU A 229 -12.36 -4.26 19.01
CA LEU A 229 -12.80 -4.46 20.39
C LEU A 229 -11.78 -5.27 21.21
N LYS A 230 -11.16 -6.30 20.58
CA LYS A 230 -10.06 -7.06 21.20
C LYS A 230 -8.83 -6.19 21.47
N GLY A 231 -8.46 -5.33 20.49
CA GLY A 231 -7.38 -4.35 20.62
C GLY A 231 -7.64 -3.33 21.73
N ALA A 232 -8.87 -2.82 21.83
CA ALA A 232 -9.27 -1.86 22.85
C ALA A 232 -9.21 -2.49 24.26
N VAL A 233 -9.60 -3.75 24.41
CA VAL A 233 -9.46 -4.48 25.68
C VAL A 233 -7.98 -4.71 26.02
N ALA A 234 -7.16 -5.11 25.05
CA ALA A 234 -5.72 -5.36 25.26
C ALA A 234 -4.94 -4.09 25.62
N ASN A 235 -5.44 -2.90 25.18
CA ASN A 235 -4.83 -1.59 25.45
C ASN A 235 -5.70 -0.72 26.36
N ALA A 236 -6.47 -1.31 27.28
CA ALA A 236 -7.44 -0.62 28.13
C ALA A 236 -6.82 0.51 28.97
N ALA A 237 -5.56 0.41 29.35
CA ALA A 237 -4.84 1.43 30.13
C ALA A 237 -4.72 2.79 29.38
N THR A 238 -4.75 2.78 28.06
CA THR A 238 -4.68 3.98 27.22
C THR A 238 -6.03 4.32 26.56
N ALA A 239 -7.05 3.50 26.78
CA ALA A 239 -8.37 3.66 26.15
C ALA A 239 -9.09 4.90 26.65
N LYS A 240 -9.70 5.64 25.73
CA LYS A 240 -10.45 6.88 25.97
C LYS A 240 -11.71 6.88 25.13
N THR A 241 -12.75 7.57 25.62
CA THR A 241 -13.96 7.85 24.86
C THR A 241 -14.02 9.32 24.49
N SER A 242 -14.66 9.61 23.38
CA SER A 242 -15.03 10.97 22.97
C SER A 242 -16.27 10.94 22.09
N THR A 243 -16.79 12.11 21.76
CA THR A 243 -17.86 12.27 20.78
C THR A 243 -17.35 13.13 19.63
N VAL A 244 -17.34 12.55 18.44
CA VAL A 244 -16.88 13.21 17.21
C VAL A 244 -18.06 13.28 16.24
N ARG A 245 -18.44 14.49 15.82
CA ARG A 245 -19.58 14.71 14.91
C ARG A 245 -20.87 14.01 15.37
N GLY A 246 -21.14 14.03 16.69
CA GLY A 246 -22.32 13.41 17.28
C GLY A 246 -22.26 11.88 17.42
N LYS A 247 -21.18 11.23 17.01
CA LYS A 247 -20.97 9.78 17.16
C LYS A 247 -19.99 9.48 18.28
N LYS A 248 -20.29 8.45 19.06
CA LYS A 248 -19.41 7.93 20.12
C LYS A 248 -18.19 7.30 19.50
N THR A 249 -17.01 7.64 20.00
CA THR A 249 -15.73 7.06 19.59
C THR A 249 -14.99 6.48 20.78
N VAL A 250 -14.25 5.41 20.53
CA VAL A 250 -13.28 4.84 21.46
C VAL A 250 -11.92 4.88 20.77
N SER A 251 -10.90 5.38 21.44
CA SER A 251 -9.52 5.34 20.95
C SER A 251 -8.60 4.74 21.99
N PHE A 252 -7.53 4.07 21.54
CA PHE A 252 -6.44 3.59 22.40
C PHE A 252 -5.10 3.77 21.71
N THR A 253 -4.03 3.89 22.51
CA THR A 253 -2.67 3.97 21.99
C THR A 253 -2.01 2.61 22.13
N ALA A 254 -1.47 2.10 21.03
CA ALA A 254 -0.76 0.84 20.95
C ALA A 254 0.72 1.05 20.65
N PHE A 255 1.59 0.19 21.18
CA PHE A 255 3.04 0.21 20.97
C PHE A 255 3.69 1.58 21.24
N GLY A 256 3.05 2.40 22.10
CA GLY A 256 3.52 3.75 22.44
C GLY A 256 3.44 4.81 21.34
N LYS A 257 2.97 4.47 20.14
CA LYS A 257 2.98 5.40 18.99
C LYS A 257 1.74 5.39 18.09
N TYR A 258 1.00 4.29 18.00
CA TYR A 258 -0.18 4.20 17.12
C TYR A 258 -1.47 4.51 17.89
N THR A 259 -2.26 5.43 17.39
CA THR A 259 -3.60 5.67 17.90
C THR A 259 -4.61 4.96 17.00
N VAL A 260 -5.32 3.97 17.55
CA VAL A 260 -6.41 3.27 16.87
C VAL A 260 -7.73 3.84 17.38
N THR A 261 -8.60 4.30 16.47
CA THR A 261 -9.89 4.92 16.82
C THR A 261 -11.02 4.16 16.16
N GLY A 262 -12.02 3.75 16.96
CA GLY A 262 -13.25 3.15 16.48
C GLY A 262 -14.44 4.09 16.69
N THR A 263 -15.30 4.22 15.69
CA THR A 263 -16.57 4.94 15.75
C THR A 263 -17.71 3.94 15.91
N LEU A 264 -18.61 4.21 16.86
CA LEU A 264 -19.74 3.35 17.18
C LEU A 264 -21.05 3.96 16.72
N SER A 265 -21.97 3.12 16.26
CA SER A 265 -23.38 3.50 16.02
C SER A 265 -24.13 3.74 17.33
N SER A 266 -25.36 4.24 17.23
CA SER A 266 -26.30 4.32 18.36
C SER A 266 -26.64 2.95 18.97
N GLN A 267 -26.44 1.86 18.22
CA GLN A 267 -26.63 0.47 18.67
C GLN A 267 -25.33 -0.16 19.21
N ASN A 268 -24.28 0.64 19.44
CA ASN A 268 -22.95 0.20 19.84
C ASN A 268 -22.26 -0.78 18.86
N LEU A 269 -22.59 -0.71 17.56
CA LEU A 269 -21.89 -1.47 16.51
C LEU A 269 -20.73 -0.65 15.99
N VAL A 270 -19.60 -1.28 15.66
CA VAL A 270 -18.42 -0.61 15.09
C VAL A 270 -18.72 -0.22 13.65
N GLU A 271 -18.80 1.06 13.35
CA GLU A 271 -19.06 1.56 11.98
C GLU A 271 -17.78 1.88 11.22
N ARG A 272 -16.73 2.27 11.94
CA ARG A 272 -15.43 2.63 11.35
C ARG A 272 -14.32 2.35 12.35
N VAL A 273 -13.19 1.91 11.85
CA VAL A 273 -11.93 1.86 12.59
C VAL A 273 -10.86 2.53 11.74
N GLU A 274 -10.02 3.33 12.36
CA GLU A 274 -8.94 4.05 11.67
C GLU A 274 -7.67 4.12 12.51
N THR A 275 -6.54 4.15 11.83
CA THR A 275 -5.22 4.40 12.42
C THR A 275 -4.26 4.93 11.36
N LEU A 276 -3.23 5.66 11.77
CA LEU A 276 -2.09 5.95 10.92
C LEU A 276 -1.11 4.78 10.98
N MET A 277 -0.57 4.38 9.83
CA MET A 277 0.52 3.42 9.73
C MET A 277 1.63 3.99 8.85
N ASP A 278 2.87 3.62 9.15
CA ASP A 278 4.01 4.01 8.33
C ASP A 278 4.02 3.22 7.01
N VAL A 279 4.10 3.95 5.90
CA VAL A 279 4.26 3.42 4.55
C VAL A 279 5.51 4.03 3.95
N ALA A 280 6.46 3.21 3.53
CA ALA A 280 7.78 3.66 3.06
C ALA A 280 7.70 4.76 1.98
N PHE A 281 6.67 4.70 1.12
CA PHE A 281 6.49 5.65 0.02
C PHE A 281 5.69 6.90 0.41
N THR A 282 4.59 6.73 1.17
CA THR A 282 3.65 7.82 1.50
C THR A 282 3.72 8.31 2.94
N GLY A 283 4.62 7.77 3.76
CA GLY A 283 4.77 8.16 5.16
C GLY A 283 3.63 7.73 6.06
N ASP A 284 3.30 8.57 7.02
CA ASP A 284 2.21 8.35 7.99
C ASP A 284 0.86 8.36 7.25
N THR A 285 0.43 7.20 6.84
CA THR A 285 -0.74 7.01 5.96
C THR A 285 -1.94 6.52 6.76
N LEU A 286 -3.11 7.11 6.50
CA LEU A 286 -4.36 6.71 7.13
C LEU A 286 -4.86 5.38 6.56
N PHE A 287 -5.09 4.41 7.44
CA PHE A 287 -5.76 3.15 7.16
C PHE A 287 -7.13 3.14 7.82
N GLU A 288 -8.15 2.70 7.09
CA GLU A 288 -9.54 2.74 7.53
C GLU A 288 -10.28 1.45 7.17
N GLY A 289 -11.11 0.97 8.09
CA GLY A 289 -12.14 -0.01 7.83
C GLY A 289 -13.52 0.62 8.08
N VAL A 290 -14.43 0.55 7.12
CA VAL A 290 -15.81 1.05 7.20
C VAL A 290 -16.77 -0.12 7.10
N TYR A 291 -17.74 -0.21 8.01
CA TYR A 291 -18.58 -1.38 8.25
C TYR A 291 -20.05 -0.98 8.28
N SER A 292 -20.88 -1.69 7.52
CA SER A 292 -22.33 -1.43 7.45
C SER A 292 -23.12 -2.73 7.23
N GLU A 293 -24.44 -2.63 7.23
CA GLU A 293 -25.35 -3.72 6.94
C GLU A 293 -25.17 -4.93 7.87
N TYR A 294 -25.11 -4.68 9.18
CA TYR A 294 -24.90 -5.70 10.19
C TYR A 294 -26.02 -6.75 10.21
N LYS A 295 -25.66 -8.03 10.22
CA LYS A 295 -26.55 -9.18 10.40
C LYS A 295 -26.08 -10.05 11.56
N ASP A 296 -26.98 -10.83 12.13
CA ASP A 296 -26.68 -11.79 13.20
C ASP A 296 -26.31 -13.16 12.60
N PHE A 297 -25.22 -13.71 13.09
CA PHE A 297 -24.69 -15.02 12.70
C PHE A 297 -24.46 -15.86 13.96
N GLY A 298 -25.56 -16.38 14.53
CA GLY A 298 -25.49 -17.22 15.72
C GLY A 298 -25.08 -16.47 16.98
N GLY A 299 -25.61 -15.25 17.18
CA GLY A 299 -25.32 -14.36 18.30
C GLY A 299 -24.12 -13.46 18.10
N VAL A 300 -23.43 -13.54 16.96
CA VAL A 300 -22.34 -12.63 16.56
C VAL A 300 -22.84 -11.72 15.44
N LYS A 301 -22.95 -10.43 15.70
CA LYS A 301 -23.29 -9.43 14.68
C LYS A 301 -22.07 -9.07 13.86
N PHE A 302 -22.14 -9.27 12.56
CA PHE A 302 -21.06 -8.99 11.62
C PHE A 302 -21.56 -8.15 10.44
N PRO A 303 -20.74 -7.17 9.92
CA PRO A 303 -21.14 -6.36 8.77
C PRO A 303 -21.16 -7.22 7.50
N THR A 304 -22.20 -7.05 6.68
CA THR A 304 -22.27 -7.70 5.36
C THR A 304 -21.75 -6.81 4.23
N HIS A 305 -21.47 -5.54 4.51
CA HIS A 305 -20.72 -4.66 3.62
C HIS A 305 -19.53 -4.05 4.35
N LEU A 306 -18.35 -4.18 3.78
CA LEU A 306 -17.12 -3.62 4.33
C LEU A 306 -16.26 -2.98 3.23
N VAL A 307 -15.62 -1.86 3.59
CA VAL A 307 -14.68 -1.14 2.72
C VAL A 307 -13.41 -0.86 3.51
N MET A 308 -12.27 -1.35 3.01
CA MET A 308 -10.95 -0.99 3.54
C MET A 308 -10.33 0.09 2.66
N ARG A 309 -9.65 1.06 3.28
CA ARG A 309 -8.98 2.16 2.58
C ARG A 309 -7.57 2.38 3.10
N GLN A 310 -6.72 2.88 2.23
CA GLN A 310 -5.38 3.36 2.55
C GLN A 310 -5.16 4.72 1.90
N GLY A 311 -4.84 5.74 2.68
CA GLY A 311 -4.65 7.11 2.18
C GLY A 311 -5.89 7.68 1.47
N GLY A 312 -7.11 7.23 1.87
CA GLY A 312 -8.37 7.60 1.23
C GLY A 312 -8.78 6.74 0.04
N TYR A 313 -7.88 5.95 -0.54
CA TYR A 313 -8.17 5.06 -1.67
C TYR A 313 -8.71 3.71 -1.18
N PRO A 314 -9.76 3.14 -1.83
CA PRO A 314 -10.21 1.79 -1.50
C PRO A 314 -9.13 0.76 -1.84
N THR A 315 -8.93 -0.21 -0.93
CA THR A 315 -8.06 -1.37 -1.15
C THR A 315 -8.86 -2.67 -1.28
N LEU A 316 -10.00 -2.72 -0.58
CA LEU A 316 -10.94 -3.83 -0.61
C LEU A 316 -12.35 -3.28 -0.39
N GLU A 317 -13.29 -3.69 -1.23
CA GLU A 317 -14.72 -3.53 -1.00
C GLU A 317 -15.37 -4.92 -1.10
N LEU A 318 -16.08 -5.35 -0.06
CA LEU A 318 -16.59 -6.72 0.03
C LEU A 318 -18.05 -6.74 0.44
N THR A 319 -18.86 -7.54 -0.28
CA THR A 319 -20.16 -8.02 0.15
C THR A 319 -19.98 -9.41 0.76
N VAL A 320 -20.17 -9.50 2.07
CA VAL A 320 -20.02 -10.74 2.82
C VAL A 320 -21.28 -11.60 2.67
N THR A 321 -21.08 -12.85 2.25
CA THR A 321 -22.17 -13.80 2.01
C THR A 321 -22.28 -14.86 3.10
N SER A 322 -21.20 -15.13 3.83
CA SER A 322 -21.20 -16.10 4.93
C SER A 322 -20.24 -15.68 6.05
N VAL A 323 -20.63 -15.99 7.29
CA VAL A 323 -19.82 -15.77 8.49
C VAL A 323 -19.92 -16.98 9.39
N GLN A 324 -18.79 -17.47 9.89
CA GLN A 324 -18.69 -18.59 10.82
C GLN A 324 -17.90 -18.16 12.05
N PRO A 325 -18.58 -17.78 13.15
CA PRO A 325 -17.93 -17.52 14.43
C PRO A 325 -17.30 -18.82 14.97
N ASN A 326 -16.12 -18.69 15.57
CA ASN A 326 -15.35 -19.78 16.16
C ASN A 326 -15.10 -20.95 15.19
N SER A 327 -14.90 -20.63 13.89
CA SER A 327 -14.59 -21.63 12.86
C SER A 327 -13.31 -22.40 13.21
N PRO A 328 -13.32 -23.75 13.12
CA PRO A 328 -12.10 -24.54 13.29
C PRO A 328 -10.98 -24.12 12.33
N ALA A 329 -11.30 -23.81 11.08
CA ALA A 329 -10.33 -23.36 10.10
C ALA A 329 -9.69 -22.02 10.49
N ALA A 330 -10.47 -21.07 11.01
CA ALA A 330 -9.94 -19.81 11.51
C ALA A 330 -9.13 -19.99 12.80
N SER A 331 -9.55 -20.86 13.69
CA SER A 331 -8.81 -21.19 14.92
C SER A 331 -7.47 -21.87 14.65
N ALA A 332 -7.34 -22.57 13.52
CA ALA A 332 -6.11 -23.23 13.10
C ALA A 332 -5.10 -22.28 12.42
N VAL A 333 -5.50 -21.03 12.11
CA VAL A 333 -4.57 -20.06 11.54
C VAL A 333 -3.55 -19.68 12.61
N VAL A 334 -2.29 -19.89 12.29
CA VAL A 334 -1.15 -19.49 13.10
C VAL A 334 -0.24 -18.57 12.28
N ALA A 335 0.47 -17.71 12.98
CA ALA A 335 1.49 -16.90 12.37
C ALA A 335 2.58 -17.81 11.79
N ASN A 336 2.75 -17.81 10.49
CA ASN A 336 3.91 -18.44 9.87
C ASN A 336 5.16 -17.63 10.24
N PRO A 337 6.29 -18.29 10.55
CA PRO A 337 7.56 -17.58 10.63
C PRO A 337 7.79 -16.85 9.30
N PRO A 338 8.44 -15.66 9.30
CA PRO A 338 8.70 -14.92 8.09
C PRO A 338 9.43 -15.82 7.10
N ARG A 339 8.80 -16.14 5.97
CA ARG A 339 9.49 -16.80 4.86
C ARG A 339 10.47 -15.78 4.32
N GLY A 340 11.74 -16.16 4.25
CA GLY A 340 12.72 -15.45 3.45
C GLY A 340 12.15 -15.22 2.06
N GLY A 341 12.13 -13.97 1.60
CA GLY A 341 11.44 -13.55 0.38
C GLY A 341 11.81 -14.40 -0.82
N GLY A 342 10.82 -15.11 -1.36
CA GLY A 342 10.89 -15.65 -2.71
C GLY A 342 10.58 -14.56 -3.73
N PRO A 343 11.14 -14.60 -4.94
CA PRO A 343 10.94 -13.57 -5.95
C PRO A 343 9.50 -13.57 -6.47
N GLY A 344 8.84 -12.43 -6.43
CA GLY A 344 7.70 -12.11 -7.26
C GLY A 344 6.32 -12.17 -6.63
N GLU A 345 6.03 -11.29 -5.68
CA GLU A 345 4.65 -10.85 -5.42
C GLU A 345 4.68 -9.35 -5.12
N GLY A 346 4.06 -8.56 -5.99
CA GLY A 346 3.85 -7.14 -5.77
C GLY A 346 3.07 -6.91 -4.47
N ARG A 347 3.76 -6.65 -3.40
CA ARG A 347 3.20 -6.31 -2.11
C ARG A 347 2.94 -4.81 -2.04
N GLY A 348 1.82 -4.39 -2.56
CA GLY A 348 1.20 -3.12 -2.20
C GLY A 348 0.57 -3.16 -0.82
N GLY A 349 1.29 -3.60 0.20
CA GLY A 349 0.91 -3.50 1.60
C GLY A 349 2.09 -2.99 2.37
N ALA A 350 1.86 -2.16 3.40
CA ALA A 350 2.90 -1.63 4.27
C ALA A 350 3.89 -2.73 4.68
N ALA A 351 4.94 -2.91 3.89
CA ALA A 351 6.08 -3.71 4.28
C ALA A 351 6.80 -2.89 5.34
N ALA A 352 6.52 -3.17 6.62
CA ALA A 352 7.47 -2.85 7.66
C ALA A 352 8.82 -3.39 7.18
N ALA A 353 9.84 -2.54 7.20
CA ALA A 353 11.20 -2.92 6.90
C ALA A 353 11.60 -4.10 7.79
N GLY A 354 11.38 -5.32 7.31
CA GLY A 354 11.97 -6.52 7.88
C GLY A 354 13.48 -6.45 7.67
N PRO A 355 14.27 -7.13 8.51
CA PRO A 355 15.71 -7.22 8.28
C PRO A 355 15.93 -7.74 6.87
N ALA A 356 16.84 -7.08 6.15
CA ALA A 356 17.21 -7.37 4.77
C ALA A 356 17.35 -8.89 4.58
N ALA A 357 16.55 -9.46 3.67
CA ALA A 357 16.81 -10.77 3.12
C ALA A 357 18.27 -10.77 2.66
N GLY A 358 19.01 -11.84 2.95
CA GLY A 358 20.46 -11.88 2.85
C GLY A 358 20.97 -11.13 1.62
N ARG A 359 21.83 -10.15 1.90
CA ARG A 359 22.42 -9.25 0.91
C ARG A 359 23.03 -10.07 -0.22
N THR A 360 22.51 -9.93 -1.43
CA THR A 360 23.12 -10.49 -2.62
C THR A 360 24.19 -9.53 -3.12
N GLU A 361 25.38 -10.07 -3.49
CA GLU A 361 26.41 -9.25 -4.11
C GLU A 361 25.93 -8.73 -5.47
N PRO A 362 26.36 -7.52 -5.89
CA PRO A 362 26.05 -6.97 -7.20
C PRO A 362 26.47 -7.91 -8.32
N GLU A 363 25.56 -8.21 -9.24
CA GLU A 363 25.82 -9.04 -10.40
C GLU A 363 26.36 -8.21 -11.57
N LYS A 364 27.54 -8.55 -12.09
CA LYS A 364 28.08 -7.87 -13.26
C LYS A 364 27.35 -8.30 -14.53
N ILE A 365 26.61 -7.38 -15.15
CA ILE A 365 25.83 -7.62 -16.36
C ILE A 365 26.68 -7.41 -17.64
N ALA A 366 27.51 -6.37 -17.62
CA ALA A 366 28.43 -6.04 -18.69
C ALA A 366 29.58 -5.17 -18.16
N ASN A 367 30.48 -4.71 -19.03
CA ASN A 367 31.53 -3.80 -18.59
C ASN A 367 30.95 -2.44 -18.23
N GLY A 368 31.14 -2.02 -16.98
CA GLY A 368 30.59 -0.80 -16.44
C GLY A 368 29.09 -0.88 -16.08
N ILE A 369 28.50 -2.08 -15.99
CA ILE A 369 27.07 -2.26 -15.66
C ILE A 369 26.89 -3.39 -14.66
N TRP A 370 26.18 -3.10 -13.54
CA TRP A 370 25.86 -4.07 -12.50
C TRP A 370 24.38 -4.05 -12.14
N PHE A 371 23.83 -5.22 -11.88
CA PHE A 371 22.50 -5.36 -11.29
C PHE A 371 22.62 -5.52 -9.77
N MET A 372 22.02 -4.59 -9.05
CA MET A 372 22.07 -4.48 -7.61
C MET A 372 20.76 -5.05 -7.05
N THR A 373 20.80 -6.18 -6.37
CA THR A 373 19.61 -6.91 -5.91
C THR A 373 19.51 -7.07 -4.39
N PRO A 374 19.54 -5.99 -3.60
CA PRO A 374 19.40 -6.14 -2.16
C PRO A 374 17.97 -6.46 -1.68
N GLY A 375 16.99 -6.57 -2.59
CA GLY A 375 15.57 -6.84 -2.32
C GLY A 375 14.87 -7.60 -3.45
N ALA A 376 13.54 -7.55 -3.52
CA ALA A 376 12.73 -8.22 -4.54
C ALA A 376 12.84 -7.54 -5.91
N GLU A 377 12.98 -6.22 -5.93
CA GLU A 377 13.22 -5.38 -7.09
C GLU A 377 14.67 -4.91 -7.07
N GLY A 378 15.33 -4.91 -8.24
CA GLY A 378 16.74 -4.53 -8.36
C GLY A 378 16.92 -3.11 -8.89
N SER A 379 18.08 -2.53 -8.59
CA SER A 379 18.56 -1.30 -9.23
C SER A 379 19.69 -1.64 -10.21
N THR A 380 19.86 -0.84 -11.27
CA THR A 380 20.99 -0.99 -12.17
C THR A 380 21.99 0.13 -11.95
N LEU A 381 23.26 -0.21 -11.70
CA LEU A 381 24.36 0.75 -11.64
C LEU A 381 25.07 0.80 -12.98
N VAL A 382 25.25 2.02 -13.51
CA VAL A 382 25.97 2.31 -14.74
C VAL A 382 27.18 3.20 -14.42
N GLU A 383 28.37 2.73 -14.73
CA GLU A 383 29.64 3.42 -14.50
C GLU A 383 30.01 4.30 -15.70
N PHE A 384 30.32 5.55 -15.41
CA PHE A 384 30.92 6.54 -16.32
C PHE A 384 32.38 6.82 -15.89
N ASN A 385 33.11 7.60 -16.67
CA ASN A 385 34.52 7.91 -16.35
C ASN A 385 34.68 8.51 -14.95
N ASP A 386 33.85 9.54 -14.60
CA ASP A 386 34.03 10.32 -13.38
C ASP A 386 32.87 10.16 -12.37
N TYR A 387 31.83 9.40 -12.69
CA TYR A 387 30.65 9.23 -11.83
C TYR A 387 29.93 7.91 -12.11
N VAL A 388 28.96 7.58 -11.28
CA VAL A 388 28.01 6.47 -11.53
C VAL A 388 26.58 7.01 -11.58
N VAL A 389 25.71 6.30 -12.31
CA VAL A 389 24.26 6.53 -12.37
C VAL A 389 23.56 5.27 -11.89
N ILE A 390 22.52 5.42 -11.07
CA ILE A 390 21.68 4.32 -10.63
C ILE A 390 20.33 4.44 -11.34
N VAL A 391 19.82 3.35 -11.88
CA VAL A 391 18.47 3.25 -12.46
C VAL A 391 17.62 2.42 -11.51
N GLU A 392 16.50 2.95 -11.07
CA GLU A 392 15.55 2.50 -10.08
C GLU A 392 15.93 2.74 -8.61
N ALA A 393 14.90 3.09 -7.82
CA ALA A 393 14.97 3.31 -6.38
C ALA A 393 13.88 2.51 -5.63
N PRO A 394 13.91 1.16 -5.73
CA PRO A 394 12.87 0.31 -5.18
C PRO A 394 12.95 0.15 -3.65
N GLY A 395 11.94 -0.49 -3.07
CA GLY A 395 11.94 -1.12 -1.76
C GLY A 395 11.93 -0.21 -0.53
N GLY A 396 12.33 1.04 -0.62
CA GLY A 396 12.36 1.99 0.51
C GLY A 396 13.76 2.30 1.04
N ASP A 397 13.82 2.94 2.22
CA ASP A 397 15.04 3.54 2.79
C ASP A 397 16.18 2.52 2.94
N ALA A 398 15.91 1.38 3.58
CA ALA A 398 16.94 0.38 3.87
C ALA A 398 17.58 -0.21 2.60
N GLN A 399 16.77 -0.55 1.60
CA GLN A 399 17.26 -1.11 0.35
C GLN A 399 18.06 -0.09 -0.46
N SER A 400 17.55 1.14 -0.58
CA SER A 400 18.24 2.19 -1.31
C SER A 400 19.54 2.62 -0.62
N LEU A 401 19.59 2.68 0.71
CA LEU A 401 20.82 2.92 1.44
C LEU A 401 21.85 1.80 1.25
N ALA A 402 21.41 0.54 1.16
CA ALA A 402 22.29 -0.58 0.83
C ALA A 402 22.86 -0.44 -0.59
N THR A 403 22.02 -0.10 -1.58
CA THR A 403 22.45 0.16 -2.97
C THR A 403 23.44 1.33 -3.05
N ILE A 404 23.18 2.43 -2.34
CA ILE A 404 24.10 3.58 -2.26
C ILE A 404 25.43 3.18 -1.61
N ALA A 405 25.41 2.38 -0.56
CA ALA A 405 26.61 1.91 0.12
C ALA A 405 27.45 1.00 -0.78
N ASP A 406 26.82 0.11 -1.54
CA ASP A 406 27.51 -0.74 -2.52
C ASP A 406 28.11 0.08 -3.65
N ALA A 407 27.38 1.04 -4.21
CA ALA A 407 27.91 1.94 -5.23
C ALA A 407 29.15 2.69 -4.74
N LYS A 408 29.12 3.23 -3.52
CA LYS A 408 30.28 3.92 -2.90
C LYS A 408 31.46 2.96 -2.61
N ARG A 409 31.17 1.73 -2.21
CA ARG A 409 32.19 0.68 -1.97
C ARG A 409 32.88 0.26 -3.27
N MET A 410 32.09 0.07 -4.32
CA MET A 410 32.62 -0.34 -5.64
C MET A 410 33.39 0.79 -6.34
N PHE A 411 32.97 2.02 -6.15
CA PHE A 411 33.50 3.21 -6.81
C PHE A 411 33.79 4.35 -5.82
N PRO A 412 34.80 4.18 -4.93
CA PRO A 412 35.05 5.14 -3.85
C PRO A 412 35.41 6.55 -4.33
N ASN A 413 35.92 6.66 -5.56
CA ASN A 413 36.34 7.94 -6.15
C ASN A 413 35.34 8.51 -7.15
N LYS A 414 34.17 7.88 -7.34
CA LYS A 414 33.15 8.35 -8.27
C LYS A 414 31.85 8.67 -7.52
N PRO A 415 31.35 9.90 -7.57
CA PRO A 415 30.08 10.24 -6.95
C PRO A 415 28.91 9.55 -7.70
N ILE A 416 27.83 9.28 -6.97
CA ILE A 416 26.54 8.94 -7.58
C ILE A 416 25.95 10.25 -8.08
N LYS A 417 25.97 10.44 -9.41
CA LYS A 417 25.55 11.69 -10.03
C LYS A 417 24.04 11.82 -10.12
N TYR A 418 23.36 10.71 -10.42
CA TYR A 418 21.92 10.65 -10.56
C TYR A 418 21.37 9.30 -10.08
N VAL A 419 20.11 9.34 -9.61
CA VAL A 419 19.23 8.18 -9.64
C VAL A 419 18.12 8.45 -10.67
N VAL A 420 17.82 7.48 -11.52
CA VAL A 420 16.73 7.52 -12.49
C VAL A 420 15.58 6.72 -11.93
N ASN A 421 14.41 7.33 -11.82
CA ASN A 421 13.18 6.63 -11.44
C ASN A 421 12.30 6.45 -12.68
N SER A 422 11.96 5.20 -13.01
CA SER A 422 11.21 4.88 -14.23
C SER A 422 9.77 5.39 -14.15
N HIS A 423 9.10 5.24 -13.00
CA HIS A 423 7.73 5.68 -12.78
C HIS A 423 7.37 5.76 -11.30
N HIS A 424 6.13 6.18 -11.01
CA HIS A 424 5.69 6.59 -9.67
C HIS A 424 5.15 5.47 -8.78
N HIS A 425 5.12 4.22 -9.20
CA HIS A 425 4.66 3.14 -8.34
C HIS A 425 5.58 2.92 -7.14
N ALA A 426 4.99 2.51 -6.03
CA ALA A 426 5.71 2.45 -4.75
C ALA A 426 6.88 1.47 -4.75
N ASP A 427 6.78 0.37 -5.47
CA ASP A 427 7.82 -0.64 -5.64
C ASP A 427 9.03 -0.16 -6.46
N HIS A 428 8.91 0.97 -7.18
CA HIS A 428 9.98 1.62 -7.94
C HIS A 428 10.46 2.95 -7.35
N ALA A 429 9.65 3.59 -6.53
CA ALA A 429 9.87 4.95 -6.07
C ALA A 429 10.04 5.10 -4.55
N ALA A 430 9.71 4.06 -3.76
CA ALA A 430 9.72 4.15 -2.30
C ALA A 430 11.11 4.45 -1.71
N GLY A 431 12.18 4.09 -2.39
CA GLY A 431 13.55 4.35 -1.96
C GLY A 431 14.11 5.72 -2.33
N MET A 432 13.40 6.54 -3.13
CA MET A 432 13.90 7.84 -3.57
C MET A 432 14.25 8.79 -2.40
N ARG A 433 13.56 8.67 -1.27
CA ARG A 433 13.80 9.49 -0.09
C ARG A 433 15.22 9.30 0.47
N ALA A 434 15.80 8.10 0.36
CA ALA A 434 17.19 7.84 0.73
C ALA A 434 18.18 8.61 -0.17
N TYR A 435 17.91 8.68 -1.48
CA TYR A 435 18.74 9.46 -2.41
C TYR A 435 18.63 10.97 -2.16
N VAL A 436 17.44 11.48 -1.86
CA VAL A 436 17.25 12.88 -1.46
C VAL A 436 18.05 13.19 -0.19
N ALA A 437 18.00 12.33 0.82
CA ALA A 437 18.77 12.51 2.06
C ALA A 437 20.29 12.54 1.80
N GLU A 438 20.79 11.79 0.82
CA GLU A 438 22.19 11.82 0.38
C GLU A 438 22.51 13.00 -0.56
N GLY A 439 21.50 13.80 -0.98
CA GLY A 439 21.65 14.92 -1.90
C GLY A 439 21.87 14.52 -3.35
N ILE A 440 21.45 13.32 -3.73
CA ILE A 440 21.58 12.79 -5.09
C ILE A 440 20.37 13.26 -5.91
N PRO A 441 20.57 13.93 -7.05
CA PRO A 441 19.50 14.36 -7.95
C PRO A 441 18.74 13.16 -8.54
N ILE A 442 17.42 13.33 -8.71
CA ILE A 442 16.51 12.33 -9.28
C ILE A 442 16.12 12.77 -10.68
N ILE A 443 16.29 11.89 -11.67
CA ILE A 443 15.74 12.04 -13.02
C ILE A 443 14.44 11.26 -13.10
N THR A 444 13.35 11.91 -13.56
CA THR A 444 12.04 11.29 -13.74
C THR A 444 11.24 11.98 -14.84
N HIS A 445 10.08 11.41 -15.24
CA HIS A 445 9.18 12.08 -16.17
C HIS A 445 8.53 13.32 -15.53
N GLU A 446 8.25 14.36 -16.35
CA GLU A 446 7.70 15.63 -15.85
C GLU A 446 6.32 15.49 -15.19
N SER A 447 5.50 14.51 -15.60
CA SER A 447 4.19 14.26 -15.01
C SER A 447 4.25 13.83 -13.53
N HIS A 448 5.39 13.31 -13.08
CA HIS A 448 5.57 12.84 -11.69
C HIS A 448 6.01 13.95 -10.74
N LYS A 449 6.58 15.04 -11.25
CA LYS A 449 7.23 16.08 -10.45
C LYS A 449 6.35 16.60 -9.32
N LYS A 450 5.15 17.08 -9.67
CA LYS A 450 4.22 17.66 -8.69
C LYS A 450 3.84 16.67 -7.58
N TYR A 451 3.57 15.42 -7.95
CA TYR A 451 3.22 14.37 -7.01
C TYR A 451 4.38 14.09 -6.03
N TYR A 452 5.61 14.00 -6.53
CA TYR A 452 6.78 13.79 -5.68
C TYR A 452 7.03 14.96 -4.73
N GLU A 453 7.00 16.20 -5.25
CA GLU A 453 7.24 17.40 -4.45
C GLU A 453 6.17 17.65 -3.39
N GLU A 454 4.90 17.39 -3.71
CA GLU A 454 3.79 17.74 -2.83
C GLU A 454 3.36 16.62 -1.89
N GLN A 455 3.59 15.35 -2.27
CA GLN A 455 3.13 14.22 -1.50
C GLN A 455 4.28 13.35 -0.97
N ILE A 456 5.17 12.87 -1.84
CA ILE A 456 6.16 11.88 -1.42
C ILE A 456 7.24 12.48 -0.53
N PHE A 457 7.72 13.69 -0.85
CA PHE A 457 8.79 14.34 -0.07
C PHE A 457 8.27 15.22 1.07
N LYS A 458 6.97 15.60 1.07
CA LYS A 458 6.35 16.44 2.12
C LYS A 458 5.57 15.64 3.16
N ASN A 459 5.11 14.45 2.83
CA ASN A 459 4.37 13.64 3.79
C ASN A 459 5.22 13.35 5.03
N PRO A 460 4.62 13.44 6.23
CA PRO A 460 5.32 13.14 7.46
C PRO A 460 5.68 11.65 7.55
N HIS A 461 6.85 11.35 8.12
CA HIS A 461 7.30 10.02 8.52
C HIS A 461 7.65 10.07 10.01
N THR A 462 6.64 10.26 10.87
CA THR A 462 6.82 10.41 12.30
C THR A 462 6.71 9.11 13.06
N LEU A 463 5.91 8.16 12.55
CA LEU A 463 5.72 6.84 13.16
C LEU A 463 6.97 5.96 13.06
N ASN A 464 7.69 6.08 11.97
CA ASN A 464 8.97 5.41 11.74
C ASN A 464 9.88 6.31 10.88
N PRO A 465 10.54 7.30 11.48
CA PRO A 465 11.33 8.27 10.74
C PRO A 465 12.42 7.62 9.90
N ASP A 466 12.36 7.81 8.59
CA ASP A 466 13.39 7.43 7.64
C ASP A 466 14.61 8.40 7.70
N ARG A 467 15.62 8.18 6.86
CA ARG A 467 16.80 9.03 6.85
C ARG A 467 16.48 10.48 6.47
N LEU A 468 15.57 10.71 5.52
CA LEU A 468 15.18 12.06 5.10
C LEU A 468 14.40 12.79 6.21
N ALA A 469 13.53 12.08 6.94
CA ALA A 469 12.80 12.66 8.07
C ALA A 469 13.75 13.06 9.23
N ARG A 470 14.82 12.27 9.47
CA ARG A 470 15.83 12.58 10.50
C ARG A 470 16.79 13.70 10.09
N ALA A 471 17.07 13.84 8.80
CA ALA A 471 17.96 14.88 8.24
C ALA A 471 17.31 15.49 6.99
N PRO A 472 16.35 16.42 7.17
CA PRO A 472 15.57 16.99 6.07
C PRO A 472 16.44 17.71 5.04
N ARG A 473 16.17 17.42 3.76
CA ARG A 473 16.82 18.05 2.61
C ARG A 473 15.78 18.24 1.50
N ALA A 474 15.89 19.35 0.75
CA ALA A 474 15.06 19.56 -0.43
C ALA A 474 15.43 18.60 -1.55
N PRO A 475 14.45 17.99 -2.26
CA PRO A 475 14.72 17.14 -3.40
C PRO A 475 15.25 17.97 -4.59
N ILE A 476 16.17 17.38 -5.36
CA ILE A 476 16.63 17.91 -6.64
C ILE A 476 15.98 17.04 -7.72
N LEU A 477 14.92 17.54 -8.36
CA LEU A 477 14.20 16.82 -9.40
C LEU A 477 14.54 17.39 -10.77
N GLU A 478 15.21 16.59 -11.59
CA GLU A 478 15.45 16.87 -13.01
C GLU A 478 14.46 16.11 -13.85
N THR A 479 13.58 16.83 -14.55
CA THR A 479 12.51 16.20 -15.33
C THR A 479 12.86 16.07 -16.80
N MET A 480 12.23 15.10 -17.46
CA MET A 480 12.32 14.90 -18.91
C MET A 480 10.93 14.65 -19.51
N LYS A 481 10.80 14.91 -20.83
CA LYS A 481 9.54 14.72 -21.60
C LYS A 481 9.56 13.50 -22.49
N ASP A 482 10.55 13.39 -23.39
CA ASP A 482 10.61 12.33 -24.41
C ASP A 482 11.89 11.52 -24.34
N LYS A 483 13.04 12.18 -24.44
CA LYS A 483 14.37 11.56 -24.42
C LYS A 483 15.36 12.39 -23.63
N ARG A 484 16.24 11.69 -22.89
CA ARG A 484 17.44 12.28 -22.28
C ARG A 484 18.63 11.37 -22.53
N VAL A 485 19.78 11.96 -22.82
CA VAL A 485 21.04 11.23 -23.02
C VAL A 485 22.03 11.65 -21.96
N ILE A 486 22.61 10.70 -21.25
CA ILE A 486 23.71 10.88 -20.32
C ILE A 486 24.91 10.20 -20.95
N THR A 487 26.00 10.92 -21.22
CA THR A 487 27.18 10.37 -21.85
C THR A 487 28.45 11.07 -21.40
N ASP A 488 29.56 10.37 -21.43
CA ASP A 488 30.91 10.89 -21.23
C ASP A 488 31.82 10.57 -22.43
N GLY A 489 31.22 10.11 -23.55
CA GLY A 489 31.93 9.69 -24.77
C GLY A 489 32.33 8.20 -24.76
N ASN A 490 32.49 7.58 -23.57
CA ASN A 490 32.84 6.16 -23.44
C ASN A 490 31.60 5.31 -23.09
N MET A 491 30.79 5.76 -22.15
CA MET A 491 29.50 5.18 -21.77
C MET A 491 28.37 6.13 -22.18
N THR A 492 27.28 5.55 -22.70
CA THR A 492 26.05 6.29 -23.04
C THR A 492 24.85 5.56 -22.45
N LEU A 493 24.05 6.28 -21.69
CA LEU A 493 22.75 5.86 -21.17
C LEU A 493 21.67 6.75 -21.78
N GLU A 494 20.81 6.19 -22.59
CA GLU A 494 19.67 6.86 -23.18
C GLU A 494 18.41 6.55 -22.35
N LEU A 495 17.69 7.58 -21.92
CA LEU A 495 16.40 7.46 -21.26
C LEU A 495 15.31 7.83 -22.27
N HIS A 496 14.31 6.97 -22.41
CA HIS A 496 13.20 7.16 -23.35
C HIS A 496 11.87 7.00 -22.63
N VAL A 497 10.91 7.87 -22.96
CA VAL A 497 9.51 7.72 -22.52
C VAL A 497 8.82 6.71 -23.42
N MET A 498 8.18 5.72 -22.82
CA MET A 498 7.33 4.79 -23.55
C MET A 498 6.00 5.47 -23.89
N ARG A 499 5.62 5.46 -25.18
CA ARG A 499 4.34 6.00 -25.64
C ARG A 499 3.26 4.93 -25.60
N ASP A 500 2.02 5.37 -25.44
CA ASP A 500 0.81 4.54 -25.51
C ASP A 500 0.85 3.31 -24.57
N GLN A 501 1.67 3.37 -23.52
CA GLN A 501 1.76 2.29 -22.57
C GLN A 501 0.59 2.33 -21.56
N LEU A 502 0.32 1.19 -20.91
CA LEU A 502 -0.87 0.98 -20.10
C LEU A 502 -0.58 0.93 -18.59
N HIS A 503 0.70 0.80 -18.21
CA HIS A 503 1.12 0.58 -16.83
C HIS A 503 1.11 1.87 -16.01
N SER A 504 1.82 2.91 -16.48
CA SER A 504 1.95 4.19 -15.78
C SER A 504 2.22 5.32 -16.76
N GLU A 505 1.51 6.44 -16.66
CA GLU A 505 1.84 7.63 -17.42
C GLU A 505 3.31 8.02 -17.20
N GLY A 506 4.02 8.36 -18.27
CA GLY A 506 5.42 8.78 -18.19
C GLY A 506 6.41 7.68 -17.84
N LEU A 507 6.06 6.41 -18.03
CA LEU A 507 6.98 5.28 -17.82
C LEU A 507 8.23 5.42 -18.68
N LEU A 508 9.40 5.39 -18.04
CA LEU A 508 10.71 5.44 -18.69
C LEU A 508 11.27 4.04 -18.89
N MET A 509 12.00 3.88 -19.99
CA MET A 509 12.96 2.79 -20.18
C MET A 509 14.35 3.38 -20.46
N ALA A 510 15.38 2.67 -20.05
CA ALA A 510 16.76 3.07 -20.26
C ALA A 510 17.44 2.15 -21.25
N TYR A 511 18.31 2.68 -22.12
CA TYR A 511 19.02 1.92 -23.13
C TYR A 511 20.50 2.25 -23.15
N ILE A 512 21.32 1.23 -23.23
CA ILE A 512 22.79 1.34 -23.33
C ILE A 512 23.21 0.80 -24.70
N PRO A 513 23.45 1.70 -25.71
CA PRO A 513 23.68 1.31 -27.08
C PRO A 513 24.88 0.39 -27.27
N LYS A 514 26.01 0.66 -26.58
CA LYS A 514 27.24 -0.12 -26.66
C LYS A 514 27.06 -1.60 -26.31
N GLU A 515 26.14 -1.88 -25.35
CA GLU A 515 25.86 -3.23 -24.86
C GLU A 515 24.58 -3.82 -25.47
N LYS A 516 23.87 -3.05 -26.32
CA LYS A 516 22.54 -3.39 -26.86
C LYS A 516 21.59 -3.84 -25.75
N LEU A 517 21.71 -3.19 -24.59
CA LEU A 517 21.02 -3.55 -23.36
C LEU A 517 19.87 -2.56 -23.11
N LEU A 518 18.65 -3.08 -23.04
CA LEU A 518 17.47 -2.35 -22.60
C LEU A 518 17.23 -2.64 -21.11
N ILE A 519 17.00 -1.60 -20.31
CA ILE A 519 16.60 -1.70 -18.90
C ILE A 519 15.16 -1.22 -18.84
N GLN A 520 14.26 -2.05 -18.32
CA GLN A 520 12.85 -1.71 -18.19
C GLN A 520 12.28 -2.23 -16.87
N ALA A 521 11.21 -1.58 -16.40
CA ALA A 521 10.52 -1.91 -15.15
C ALA A 521 9.40 -2.95 -15.37
N ASP A 522 8.17 -2.49 -15.70
CA ASP A 522 6.94 -3.28 -15.58
C ASP A 522 6.21 -3.57 -16.89
N ALA A 523 6.83 -3.25 -18.03
CA ALA A 523 6.23 -3.55 -19.32
C ALA A 523 6.33 -5.04 -19.71
N TYR A 524 7.31 -5.75 -19.16
CA TYR A 524 7.47 -7.20 -19.30
C TYR A 524 8.06 -7.79 -18.03
N ALA A 525 7.47 -8.88 -17.55
CA ALA A 525 8.02 -9.68 -16.47
C ALA A 525 8.17 -11.13 -16.95
N PRO A 526 9.40 -11.69 -17.01
CA PRO A 526 9.60 -13.09 -17.36
C PRO A 526 8.95 -13.99 -16.30
N ARG A 527 8.43 -15.12 -16.77
CA ARG A 527 7.72 -16.10 -15.94
C ARG A 527 8.42 -17.47 -16.03
N PRO A 528 9.59 -17.65 -15.40
CA PRO A 528 10.33 -18.91 -15.47
C PRO A 528 9.48 -20.08 -14.99
N GLY A 529 9.44 -21.16 -15.80
CA GLY A 529 8.66 -22.37 -15.48
C GLY A 529 7.15 -22.23 -15.50
N ALA A 530 6.60 -21.06 -15.88
CA ALA A 530 5.18 -20.90 -16.13
C ALA A 530 4.83 -21.25 -17.59
N PRO A 531 3.63 -21.81 -17.87
CA PRO A 531 3.19 -21.97 -19.24
C PRO A 531 3.10 -20.62 -19.95
N PRO A 532 3.32 -20.57 -21.28
CA PRO A 532 3.12 -19.36 -22.06
C PRO A 532 1.72 -18.79 -21.83
N LEU A 533 1.61 -17.47 -21.89
CA LEU A 533 0.30 -16.82 -21.89
C LEU A 533 -0.47 -17.25 -23.16
N PRO A 534 -1.78 -17.46 -23.07
CA PRO A 534 -2.61 -17.85 -24.21
C PRO A 534 -2.74 -16.73 -25.26
N ALA A 535 -2.44 -15.49 -24.89
CA ALA A 535 -2.31 -14.35 -25.79
C ALA A 535 -1.22 -13.39 -25.26
N PRO A 536 -0.59 -12.60 -26.14
CA PRO A 536 0.40 -11.60 -25.74
C PRO A 536 -0.18 -10.58 -24.76
N SER A 537 0.63 -10.21 -23.76
CA SER A 537 0.30 -9.10 -22.88
C SER A 537 0.36 -7.76 -23.64
N PRO A 538 -0.65 -6.90 -23.56
CA PRO A 538 -0.62 -5.59 -24.20
C PRO A 538 0.51 -4.69 -23.67
N PHE A 539 0.95 -4.87 -22.43
CA PHE A 539 2.11 -4.19 -21.85
C PHE A 539 3.40 -4.61 -22.60
N THR A 540 3.58 -5.91 -22.82
CA THR A 540 4.75 -6.44 -23.51
C THR A 540 4.75 -6.09 -25.00
N THR A 541 3.58 -6.16 -25.64
CA THR A 541 3.42 -5.71 -27.04
C THR A 541 3.80 -4.23 -27.19
N ASN A 542 3.33 -3.37 -26.28
CA ASN A 542 3.68 -1.96 -26.27
C ASN A 542 5.20 -1.72 -26.06
N LEU A 543 5.87 -2.51 -25.21
CA LEU A 543 7.34 -2.44 -25.07
C LEU A 543 8.03 -2.68 -26.41
N VAL A 544 7.66 -3.75 -27.11
CA VAL A 544 8.23 -4.12 -28.41
C VAL A 544 7.95 -3.04 -29.46
N ASP A 545 6.75 -2.49 -29.49
CA ASP A 545 6.36 -1.41 -30.40
C ASP A 545 7.16 -0.11 -30.13
N ASN A 546 7.48 0.19 -28.86
CA ASN A 546 8.33 1.32 -28.50
C ASN A 546 9.80 1.09 -28.90
N VAL A 547 10.34 -0.12 -28.73
CA VAL A 547 11.68 -0.48 -29.21
C VAL A 547 11.77 -0.32 -30.73
N ALA A 548 10.77 -0.80 -31.48
CA ALA A 548 10.70 -0.65 -32.93
C ALA A 548 10.55 0.82 -33.38
N ARG A 549 9.66 1.58 -32.72
CA ARG A 549 9.44 3.02 -32.99
C ARG A 549 10.73 3.82 -32.83
N LEU A 550 11.51 3.52 -31.81
CA LEU A 550 12.78 4.19 -31.51
C LEU A 550 13.97 3.63 -32.30
N LYS A 551 13.77 2.54 -33.04
CA LYS A 551 14.78 1.82 -33.82
C LYS A 551 15.98 1.41 -32.95
N LEU A 552 15.72 0.94 -31.73
CA LEU A 552 16.76 0.47 -30.81
C LEU A 552 17.23 -0.91 -31.23
N ASP A 553 18.55 -1.11 -31.30
CA ASP A 553 19.19 -2.41 -31.58
C ASP A 553 19.39 -3.16 -30.25
N VAL A 554 18.32 -3.84 -29.78
CA VAL A 554 18.31 -4.53 -28.48
C VAL A 554 18.67 -5.99 -28.64
N ALA A 555 19.66 -6.47 -27.87
CA ALA A 555 20.03 -7.88 -27.78
C ALA A 555 19.53 -8.51 -26.46
N ARG A 556 19.58 -7.76 -25.36
CA ARG A 556 19.23 -8.23 -24.02
C ARG A 556 18.35 -7.22 -23.30
N VAL A 557 17.51 -7.70 -22.41
CA VAL A 557 16.66 -6.87 -21.56
C VAL A 557 16.91 -7.19 -20.10
N LEU A 558 17.23 -6.17 -19.31
CA LEU A 558 17.36 -6.24 -17.87
C LEU A 558 16.04 -5.77 -17.25
N HIS A 559 15.42 -6.64 -16.47
CA HIS A 559 14.15 -6.42 -15.83
C HIS A 559 14.36 -6.11 -14.36
N VAL A 560 13.76 -5.04 -13.87
CA VAL A 560 13.85 -4.61 -12.46
C VAL A 560 13.40 -5.73 -11.52
N HIS A 561 12.37 -6.49 -11.89
CA HIS A 561 11.77 -7.55 -11.04
C HIS A 561 12.40 -8.95 -11.18
N SER A 562 13.32 -9.19 -12.11
CA SER A 562 13.70 -10.59 -12.40
C SER A 562 15.06 -10.84 -13.01
N GLY A 563 15.87 -9.82 -13.26
CA GLY A 563 17.20 -9.99 -13.88
C GLY A 563 17.18 -9.90 -15.40
N ILE A 564 18.10 -10.61 -16.09
CA ILE A 564 18.40 -10.39 -17.52
C ILE A 564 17.89 -11.54 -18.39
N ASN A 565 17.34 -11.20 -19.57
CA ASN A 565 16.88 -12.15 -20.58
C ASN A 565 17.30 -11.71 -22.00
N PRO A 566 17.42 -12.65 -22.97
CA PRO A 566 17.51 -12.30 -24.39
C PRO A 566 16.27 -11.53 -24.85
N TYR A 567 16.45 -10.50 -25.69
CA TYR A 567 15.33 -9.75 -26.25
C TYR A 567 14.38 -10.63 -27.09
N ASN A 568 14.90 -11.69 -27.68
CA ASN A 568 14.10 -12.67 -28.42
C ASN A 568 12.99 -13.33 -27.56
N ASP A 569 13.21 -13.47 -26.25
CA ASP A 569 12.18 -14.00 -25.35
C ASP A 569 11.04 -12.97 -25.12
N VAL A 570 11.37 -11.68 -25.12
CA VAL A 570 10.38 -10.60 -25.08
C VAL A 570 9.57 -10.56 -26.38
N LEU A 571 10.23 -10.71 -27.55
CA LEU A 571 9.54 -10.80 -28.85
C LEU A 571 8.55 -11.97 -28.89
N LYS A 572 8.98 -13.17 -28.48
CA LYS A 572 8.09 -14.35 -28.38
C LYS A 572 6.90 -14.08 -27.45
N ALA A 573 7.14 -13.46 -26.29
CA ALA A 573 6.08 -13.12 -25.33
C ALA A 573 5.11 -12.05 -25.88
N ALA A 574 5.57 -11.20 -26.80
CA ALA A 574 4.75 -10.23 -27.53
C ALA A 574 4.06 -10.81 -28.77
N GLY A 575 4.27 -12.12 -29.08
CA GLY A 575 3.72 -12.74 -30.27
C GLY A 575 4.41 -12.31 -31.60
N ARG A 576 5.69 -11.95 -31.52
CA ARG A 576 6.50 -11.44 -32.65
C ARG A 576 7.62 -12.43 -33.01
#